data_2aa03e4d4ac3dfce2e6ef854216401dc
#
_entry.id   2aa03e4d4ac3dfce2e6ef854216401dc
#
_cell.length_a   1.000
_cell.length_b   1.000
_cell.length_c   1.000
_cell.angle_alpha   90.00
_cell.angle_beta   90.00
_cell.angle_gamma   90.00
#
_symmetry.space_group_name_H-M   'P 1'
#
loop_
_entity.id
_entity.type
_entity.pdbx_description
1 polymer ?
#
loop_
_entity_poly.entity_id
_entity_poly.type
_entity_poly.pdbx_seq_one_letter_code
_entity_poly.pdbx_strand_id
1 'polypeptide(L)'
;MGNLDLLSYETLLEESFPLEISDKPHPAPQRGLENETPTQKSIILDGITGWIAWSAMLIMVVGALVNPVFVFTISAIVGMYMAGRFLMAGILALRGMMLIKEAQKMDWQAKYHQHHHPDNLAWGDVIHVMIIPNYKEDYNILHDTLARIAESPIAKTQVCVVLAMEEREKDALAKSESLTVTFESRFLHMMTTFHPKDIPGEVPGKSSNEAWAGREAYKALVLGHGYDINNMVITIMDADSLIHPRYLEAVTYHFATAPQNIRYNRMWQAPIRYDNNIWKVHPFFTYLHAYSTAWYLSGLMGRKPMPLSTYSLSFRLAHDVGYWDTDVIPEDWHMYLKCYFKRKGNMDLQPILLPFSGYSAAVGDTFIDAFRSQYNQSVRHMWGAEDVGYIIEQSTKNPKMPLLPKLSIFWHVLHNHALSTTGWIMTNLGVQLALILHPQYISTGIVSYQINLLQAVIHIIILTSFLFWVMDMRMRPPKDSWRVDEILITAISFVIMPFTTVILTILPALEAQTRLMLGIPIHYRVARKV
;
A
#
# COMPACT_ATOMS: atom_id res chain seq x y z
N MET A 1 -24.64 26.03 -14.49
CA MET A 1 -23.36 25.50 -13.99
C MET A 1 -23.42 25.65 -12.48
N GLY A 2 -24.00 24.65 -11.81
CA GLY A 2 -24.10 24.63 -10.37
C GLY A 2 -22.75 24.30 -9.75
N ASN A 3 -22.42 24.96 -8.67
CA ASN A 3 -21.25 24.69 -7.84
C ASN A 3 -21.20 23.19 -7.54
N LEU A 4 -20.24 22.49 -8.14
CA LEU A 4 -19.71 21.25 -7.57
C LEU A 4 -18.96 21.71 -6.31
N ASP A 5 -19.66 21.72 -5.17
CA ASP A 5 -19.03 21.83 -3.87
C ASP A 5 -18.07 20.64 -3.74
N LEU A 6 -16.82 20.87 -4.11
CA LEU A 6 -15.71 20.00 -3.79
C LEU A 6 -15.63 20.05 -2.26
N LEU A 7 -16.20 19.04 -1.62
CA LEU A 7 -16.12 18.84 -0.18
C LEU A 7 -14.71 19.19 0.27
N SER A 8 -14.59 20.13 1.21
CA SER A 8 -13.31 20.58 1.76
C SER A 8 -12.64 19.44 2.50
N TYR A 9 -11.34 19.59 2.79
CA TYR A 9 -10.63 18.61 3.65
C TYR A 9 -11.39 18.37 4.97
N GLU A 10 -12.08 19.38 5.50
CA GLU A 10 -12.90 19.29 6.71
C GLU A 10 -14.13 18.39 6.56
N THR A 11 -14.80 18.42 5.42
CA THR A 11 -15.97 17.56 5.17
C THR A 11 -15.61 16.08 5.01
N LEU A 12 -14.38 15.78 4.54
CA LEU A 12 -13.86 14.40 4.54
C LEU A 12 -13.65 13.84 5.96
N LEU A 13 -13.45 14.72 6.94
CA LEU A 13 -13.22 14.33 8.33
C LEU A 13 -14.53 14.04 9.08
N GLU A 14 -15.67 14.59 8.62
CA GLU A 14 -16.97 14.47 9.29
C GLU A 14 -17.79 13.23 8.85
N GLU A 15 -17.51 12.64 7.69
CA GLU A 15 -18.26 11.49 7.15
C GLU A 15 -17.87 10.12 7.76
N SER A 16 -17.37 10.05 8.99
CA SER A 16 -17.08 8.77 9.65
C SER A 16 -18.32 8.20 10.36
N PHE A 17 -18.68 6.96 10.05
CA PHE A 17 -19.83 6.23 10.58
C PHE A 17 -19.76 6.01 12.11
N PRO A 18 -20.90 6.03 12.83
CA PRO A 18 -20.92 5.76 14.27
C PRO A 18 -20.66 4.27 14.58
N LEU A 19 -19.82 4.05 15.57
CA LEU A 19 -19.31 2.72 15.94
C LEU A 19 -19.55 2.44 17.43
N GLU A 20 -20.18 1.29 17.79
CA GLU A 20 -20.34 0.82 19.18
C GLU A 20 -19.19 -0.10 19.64
N ILE A 21 -18.67 0.11 20.84
CA ILE A 21 -17.48 -0.57 21.37
C ILE A 21 -17.71 -1.31 22.69
N SER A 22 -17.01 -2.44 22.83
CA SER A 22 -16.89 -3.25 24.05
C SER A 22 -15.54 -3.01 24.74
N ASP A 23 -15.59 -2.75 26.04
CA ASP A 23 -14.51 -2.21 26.91
C ASP A 23 -13.56 -3.25 27.57
N LYS A 24 -13.34 -4.45 27.04
CA LYS A 24 -12.45 -5.42 27.70
C LYS A 24 -11.28 -5.85 26.81
N PRO A 25 -10.03 -5.76 27.32
CA PRO A 25 -8.87 -6.31 26.62
C PRO A 25 -8.94 -7.83 26.59
N HIS A 26 -8.80 -8.43 25.40
CA HIS A 26 -8.66 -9.87 25.24
C HIS A 26 -7.19 -10.24 25.01
N PRO A 27 -6.68 -11.33 25.63
CA PRO A 27 -5.35 -11.84 25.30
C PRO A 27 -5.32 -12.27 23.83
N ALA A 28 -4.21 -11.93 23.15
CA ALA A 28 -4.01 -12.30 21.75
C ALA A 28 -3.92 -13.82 21.62
N PRO A 29 -4.65 -14.45 20.69
CA PRO A 29 -4.31 -15.80 20.30
C PRO A 29 -3.04 -15.74 19.45
N GLN A 30 -1.99 -16.41 19.94
CA GLN A 30 -0.88 -16.80 19.08
C GLN A 30 -1.47 -17.78 18.04
N ARG A 31 -1.29 -17.51 16.74
CA ARG A 31 -1.39 -18.56 15.73
C ARG A 31 -0.34 -19.59 16.14
N GLY A 32 -0.74 -20.86 16.29
CA GLY A 32 0.15 -21.87 16.86
C GLY A 32 1.46 -21.91 16.09
N LEU A 33 2.57 -21.82 16.82
CA LEU A 33 3.95 -21.93 16.35
C LEU A 33 4.28 -23.38 15.95
N GLU A 34 3.42 -24.05 15.21
CA GLU A 34 3.72 -25.33 14.63
C GLU A 34 4.06 -25.10 13.15
N ASN A 35 5.23 -25.58 12.75
CA ASN A 35 5.69 -25.66 11.36
C ASN A 35 4.72 -26.52 10.55
N GLU A 36 3.52 -26.05 10.31
CA GLU A 36 2.60 -26.70 9.39
C GLU A 36 3.03 -26.36 7.97
N THR A 37 3.49 -27.38 7.26
CA THR A 37 3.45 -27.36 5.79
C THR A 37 2.07 -26.84 5.37
N PRO A 38 1.97 -25.95 4.36
CA PRO A 38 0.69 -25.39 3.94
C PRO A 38 -0.31 -26.53 3.73
N THR A 39 -1.44 -26.47 4.44
CA THR A 39 -2.47 -27.50 4.28
C THR A 39 -3.07 -27.37 2.88
N GLN A 40 -3.52 -28.46 2.28
CA GLN A 40 -4.19 -28.42 0.98
C GLN A 40 -5.36 -27.43 0.96
N LYS A 41 -6.02 -27.20 2.08
CA LYS A 41 -7.09 -26.21 2.23
C LYS A 41 -6.58 -24.77 2.13
N SER A 42 -5.41 -24.45 2.72
CA SER A 42 -4.80 -23.12 2.59
C SER A 42 -4.38 -22.84 1.16
N ILE A 43 -3.74 -23.78 0.47
CA ILE A 43 -3.34 -23.64 -0.94
C ILE A 43 -4.56 -23.33 -1.83
N ILE A 44 -5.70 -24.00 -1.60
CA ILE A 44 -6.92 -23.73 -2.38
C ILE A 44 -7.45 -22.33 -2.11
N LEU A 45 -7.49 -21.90 -0.85
CA LEU A 45 -8.01 -20.58 -0.47
C LEU A 45 -7.10 -19.45 -0.95
N ASP A 46 -5.80 -19.57 -0.75
CA ASP A 46 -4.81 -18.59 -1.16
C ASP A 46 -4.71 -18.49 -2.69
N GLY A 47 -4.97 -19.60 -3.38
CA GLY A 47 -4.97 -19.70 -4.84
C GLY A 47 -6.23 -19.19 -5.55
N ILE A 48 -7.26 -18.72 -4.85
CA ILE A 48 -8.55 -18.32 -5.46
C ILE A 48 -8.37 -17.33 -6.60
N THR A 49 -7.54 -16.32 -6.42
CA THR A 49 -7.25 -15.30 -7.45
C THR A 49 -6.59 -15.91 -8.68
N GLY A 50 -5.71 -16.88 -8.50
CA GLY A 50 -5.09 -17.65 -9.58
C GLY A 50 -6.12 -18.48 -10.36
N TRP A 51 -6.99 -19.20 -9.64
CA TRP A 51 -8.08 -19.95 -10.27
C TRP A 51 -9.00 -19.04 -11.10
N ILE A 52 -9.32 -17.84 -10.60
CA ILE A 52 -10.13 -16.85 -11.32
C ILE A 52 -9.37 -16.37 -12.57
N ALA A 53 -8.08 -16.05 -12.49
CA ALA A 53 -7.28 -15.56 -13.61
C ALA A 53 -7.17 -16.62 -14.73
N TRP A 54 -6.85 -17.86 -14.39
CA TRP A 54 -6.75 -18.94 -15.37
C TRP A 54 -8.11 -19.34 -15.95
N SER A 55 -9.18 -19.32 -15.15
CA SER A 55 -10.54 -19.56 -15.65
C SER A 55 -10.96 -18.46 -16.63
N ALA A 56 -10.67 -17.20 -16.33
CA ALA A 56 -10.93 -16.09 -17.25
C ALA A 56 -10.18 -16.26 -18.57
N MET A 57 -8.90 -16.65 -18.52
CA MET A 57 -8.10 -16.94 -19.72
C MET A 57 -8.71 -18.08 -20.54
N LEU A 58 -9.08 -19.20 -19.91
CA LEU A 58 -9.68 -20.33 -20.57
C LEU A 58 -11.01 -19.96 -21.22
N ILE A 59 -11.88 -19.23 -20.51
CA ILE A 59 -13.16 -18.74 -21.04
C ILE A 59 -12.95 -17.87 -22.27
N MET A 60 -11.95 -16.98 -22.26
CA MET A 60 -11.68 -16.10 -23.40
C MET A 60 -11.11 -16.85 -24.60
N VAL A 61 -10.24 -17.86 -24.38
CA VAL A 61 -9.68 -18.70 -25.46
C VAL A 61 -10.78 -19.57 -26.06
N VAL A 62 -11.54 -20.31 -25.24
CA VAL A 62 -12.63 -21.16 -25.71
C VAL A 62 -13.75 -20.32 -26.35
N GLY A 63 -14.07 -19.20 -25.76
CA GLY A 63 -15.06 -18.26 -26.30
C GLY A 63 -14.64 -17.72 -27.68
N ALA A 64 -13.37 -17.37 -27.85
CA ALA A 64 -12.85 -16.91 -29.15
C ALA A 64 -12.95 -18.00 -30.23
N LEU A 65 -12.80 -19.28 -29.88
CA LEU A 65 -12.93 -20.40 -30.82
C LEU A 65 -14.40 -20.71 -31.17
N VAL A 66 -15.31 -20.67 -30.18
CA VAL A 66 -16.67 -21.19 -30.30
C VAL A 66 -17.72 -20.10 -30.53
N ASN A 67 -17.56 -18.96 -29.84
CA ASN A 67 -18.53 -17.85 -29.89
C ASN A 67 -17.83 -16.49 -29.74
N PRO A 68 -17.23 -15.95 -30.80
CA PRO A 68 -16.51 -14.68 -30.75
C PRO A 68 -17.42 -13.49 -30.34
N VAL A 69 -18.72 -13.51 -30.65
CA VAL A 69 -19.66 -12.46 -30.21
C VAL A 69 -19.76 -12.39 -28.71
N PHE A 70 -19.76 -13.54 -28.03
CA PHE A 70 -19.70 -13.60 -26.56
C PHE A 70 -18.44 -12.93 -26.02
N VAL A 71 -17.28 -13.20 -26.63
CA VAL A 71 -15.99 -12.58 -26.22
C VAL A 71 -16.05 -11.07 -26.35
N PHE A 72 -16.50 -10.55 -27.50
CA PHE A 72 -16.64 -9.11 -27.71
C PHE A 72 -17.58 -8.47 -26.70
N THR A 73 -18.71 -9.15 -26.41
CA THR A 73 -19.71 -8.65 -25.44
C THR A 73 -19.13 -8.54 -24.05
N ILE A 74 -18.51 -9.62 -23.54
CA ILE A 74 -17.90 -9.63 -22.21
C ILE A 74 -16.77 -8.61 -22.15
N SER A 75 -15.91 -8.56 -23.17
CA SER A 75 -14.81 -7.59 -23.23
C SER A 75 -15.31 -6.14 -23.22
N ALA A 76 -16.40 -5.85 -23.93
CA ALA A 76 -17.03 -4.53 -23.92
C ALA A 76 -17.56 -4.15 -22.52
N ILE A 77 -18.24 -5.07 -21.84
CA ILE A 77 -18.77 -4.86 -20.46
C ILE A 77 -17.61 -4.59 -19.48
N VAL A 78 -16.61 -5.48 -19.47
CA VAL A 78 -15.43 -5.34 -18.60
C VAL A 78 -14.65 -4.08 -18.95
N GLY A 79 -14.49 -3.78 -20.24
CA GLY A 79 -13.85 -2.56 -20.73
C GLY A 79 -14.53 -1.29 -20.24
N MET A 80 -15.85 -1.18 -20.37
CA MET A 80 -16.61 -0.03 -19.84
C MET A 80 -16.43 0.13 -18.33
N TYR A 81 -16.47 -0.99 -17.61
CA TYR A 81 -16.21 -0.97 -16.17
C TYR A 81 -14.80 -0.45 -15.86
N MET A 82 -13.78 -0.93 -16.58
CA MET A 82 -12.39 -0.47 -16.42
C MET A 82 -12.25 1.02 -16.74
N ALA A 83 -12.86 1.50 -17.85
CA ALA A 83 -12.86 2.92 -18.21
C ALA A 83 -13.47 3.78 -17.10
N GLY A 84 -14.61 3.37 -16.55
CA GLY A 84 -15.24 4.04 -15.42
C GLY A 84 -14.33 4.12 -14.17
N ARG A 85 -13.62 3.02 -13.87
CA ARG A 85 -12.64 3.01 -12.79
C ARG A 85 -11.46 3.96 -13.03
N PHE A 86 -10.90 3.97 -14.25
CA PHE A 86 -9.80 4.88 -14.59
C PHE A 86 -10.23 6.34 -14.51
N LEU A 87 -11.41 6.66 -15.03
CA LEU A 87 -11.96 8.02 -14.96
C LEU A 87 -12.16 8.46 -13.50
N MET A 88 -12.77 7.60 -12.69
CA MET A 88 -12.96 7.87 -11.26
C MET A 88 -11.63 8.02 -10.53
N ALA A 89 -10.65 7.16 -10.84
CA ALA A 89 -9.30 7.27 -10.28
C ALA A 89 -8.64 8.60 -10.66
N GLY A 90 -8.82 9.07 -11.91
CA GLY A 90 -8.35 10.39 -12.35
C GLY A 90 -8.96 11.53 -11.54
N ILE A 91 -10.27 11.52 -11.34
CA ILE A 91 -10.99 12.53 -10.55
C ILE A 91 -10.52 12.53 -9.09
N LEU A 92 -10.46 11.36 -8.46
CA LEU A 92 -10.03 11.22 -7.07
C LEU A 92 -8.56 11.60 -6.87
N ALA A 93 -7.67 11.24 -7.79
CA ALA A 93 -6.27 11.64 -7.75
C ALA A 93 -6.10 13.16 -7.88
N LEU A 94 -6.82 13.81 -8.79
CA LEU A 94 -6.83 15.27 -8.90
C LEU A 94 -7.31 15.95 -7.62
N ARG A 95 -8.41 15.46 -7.04
CA ARG A 95 -8.90 15.94 -5.77
C ARG A 95 -7.85 15.77 -4.67
N GLY A 96 -7.26 14.58 -4.54
CA GLY A 96 -6.19 14.31 -3.59
C GLY A 96 -5.00 15.26 -3.73
N MET A 97 -4.58 15.55 -4.98
CA MET A 97 -3.50 16.50 -5.24
C MET A 97 -3.83 17.94 -4.79
N MET A 98 -5.08 18.39 -4.95
CA MET A 98 -5.51 19.71 -4.45
C MET A 98 -5.47 19.76 -2.93
N LEU A 99 -6.00 18.73 -2.27
CA LEU A 99 -6.03 18.64 -0.81
C LEU A 99 -4.64 18.47 -0.18
N ILE A 100 -3.68 17.81 -0.88
CA ILE A 100 -2.27 17.76 -0.47
C ILE A 100 -1.71 19.19 -0.36
N LYS A 101 -1.97 20.06 -1.34
CA LYS A 101 -1.48 21.44 -1.30
C LYS A 101 -2.06 22.25 -0.14
N GLU A 102 -3.28 21.97 0.27
CA GLU A 102 -3.91 22.58 1.44
C GLU A 102 -3.30 22.05 2.74
N ALA A 103 -3.18 20.72 2.85
CA ALA A 103 -2.61 20.07 4.03
C ALA A 103 -1.15 20.50 4.31
N GLN A 104 -0.35 20.72 3.26
CA GLN A 104 1.04 21.18 3.37
C GLN A 104 1.16 22.61 3.95
N LYS A 105 0.12 23.44 3.82
CA LYS A 105 0.10 24.80 4.37
C LYS A 105 -0.44 24.89 5.80
N MET A 106 -1.05 23.80 6.28
CA MET A 106 -1.76 23.78 7.54
C MET A 106 -0.82 23.84 8.75
N ASP A 107 -1.11 24.67 9.70
CA ASP A 107 -0.51 24.65 11.03
C ASP A 107 -1.31 23.70 11.93
N TRP A 108 -0.80 22.48 12.10
CA TRP A 108 -1.51 21.41 12.80
C TRP A 108 -1.67 21.69 14.29
N GLN A 109 -0.69 22.32 14.92
CA GLN A 109 -0.75 22.66 16.34
C GLN A 109 -1.76 23.81 16.57
N ALA A 110 -1.74 24.84 15.73
CA ALA A 110 -2.75 25.91 15.79
C ALA A 110 -4.16 25.35 15.54
N LYS A 111 -4.31 24.43 14.57
CA LYS A 111 -5.58 23.75 14.32
C LYS A 111 -6.05 22.93 15.52
N TYR A 112 -5.15 22.23 16.21
CA TYR A 112 -5.47 21.52 17.44
C TYR A 112 -6.03 22.46 18.51
N HIS A 113 -5.41 23.61 18.73
CA HIS A 113 -5.89 24.57 19.72
C HIS A 113 -7.26 25.19 19.37
N GLN A 114 -7.56 25.34 18.06
CA GLN A 114 -8.89 25.80 17.61
C GLN A 114 -10.00 24.76 17.84
N HIS A 115 -9.67 23.46 17.77
CA HIS A 115 -10.61 22.36 17.95
C HIS A 115 -10.46 21.69 19.33
N HIS A 116 -9.92 22.42 20.31
CA HIS A 116 -9.71 21.86 21.65
C HIS A 116 -11.04 21.51 22.31
N HIS A 117 -11.16 20.26 22.76
CA HIS A 117 -12.26 19.77 23.57
C HIS A 117 -11.69 19.10 24.84
N PRO A 118 -12.38 19.14 26.00
CA PRO A 118 -11.89 18.52 27.23
C PRO A 118 -11.55 17.02 27.12
N ASP A 119 -12.22 16.29 26.20
CA ASP A 119 -11.98 14.86 25.98
C ASP A 119 -10.81 14.57 25.03
N ASN A 120 -10.20 15.61 24.44
CA ASN A 120 -9.01 15.44 23.63
C ASN A 120 -7.81 15.05 24.48
N LEU A 121 -6.91 14.24 23.93
CA LEU A 121 -5.60 14.06 24.55
C LEU A 121 -4.82 15.38 24.46
N ALA A 122 -4.05 15.69 25.48
CA ALA A 122 -3.16 16.85 25.40
C ALA A 122 -2.12 16.64 24.29
N TRP A 123 -1.81 17.68 23.55
CA TRP A 123 -0.89 17.64 22.42
C TRP A 123 0.46 17.01 22.78
N GLY A 124 1.03 17.42 23.91
CA GLY A 124 2.33 16.94 24.39
C GLY A 124 2.33 15.52 24.98
N ASP A 125 1.16 14.93 25.25
CA ASP A 125 1.04 13.58 25.79
C ASP A 125 1.07 12.50 24.71
N VAL A 126 0.90 12.89 23.42
CA VAL A 126 0.95 11.94 22.31
C VAL A 126 2.38 11.57 22.01
N ILE A 127 2.72 10.29 22.13
CA ILE A 127 4.06 9.76 21.86
C ILE A 127 4.03 8.95 20.59
N HIS A 128 4.93 9.27 19.66
CA HIS A 128 5.13 8.53 18.40
C HIS A 128 6.24 7.51 18.55
N VAL A 129 5.98 6.27 18.15
CA VAL A 129 6.96 5.18 18.08
C VAL A 129 7.19 4.86 16.61
N MET A 130 8.32 5.32 16.08
CA MET A 130 8.72 5.11 14.69
C MET A 130 9.50 3.79 14.59
N ILE A 131 8.87 2.73 14.06
CA ILE A 131 9.54 1.45 13.83
C ILE A 131 10.05 1.42 12.40
N ILE A 132 11.37 1.27 12.26
CA ILE A 132 12.08 1.27 10.98
C ILE A 132 12.73 -0.10 10.78
N PRO A 133 12.03 -1.07 10.13
CA PRO A 133 12.61 -2.37 9.83
C PRO A 133 13.74 -2.22 8.82
N ASN A 134 14.88 -2.82 9.14
CA ASN A 134 16.07 -2.75 8.30
C ASN A 134 16.72 -4.12 8.11
N TYR A 135 17.09 -4.41 6.88
CA TYR A 135 17.94 -5.54 6.50
C TYR A 135 18.80 -5.19 5.29
N LYS A 136 20.09 -4.99 5.51
CA LYS A 136 21.08 -4.68 4.47
C LYS A 136 20.84 -3.35 3.73
N GLU A 137 20.05 -2.44 4.28
CA GLU A 137 19.95 -1.10 3.73
C GLU A 137 21.27 -0.34 3.96
N ASP A 138 21.61 0.52 3.02
CA ASP A 138 22.80 1.36 3.11
C ASP A 138 22.70 2.31 4.31
N TYR A 139 23.86 2.57 4.94
CA TYR A 139 23.96 3.51 6.06
C TYR A 139 23.39 4.88 5.73
N ASN A 140 23.70 5.41 4.53
CA ASN A 140 23.26 6.75 4.13
C ASN A 140 21.74 6.82 3.95
N ILE A 141 21.11 5.76 3.49
CA ILE A 141 19.63 5.69 3.37
C ILE A 141 18.98 5.80 4.75
N LEU A 142 19.45 5.03 5.72
CA LEU A 142 18.96 5.12 7.10
C LEU A 142 19.28 6.47 7.75
N HIS A 143 20.47 7.00 7.50
CA HIS A 143 20.88 8.32 7.96
C HIS A 143 19.92 9.42 7.44
N ASP A 144 19.62 9.42 6.14
CA ASP A 144 18.73 10.41 5.53
C ASP A 144 17.29 10.27 6.05
N THR A 145 16.86 9.04 6.28
CA THR A 145 15.55 8.75 6.88
C THR A 145 15.45 9.29 8.30
N LEU A 146 16.46 9.04 9.14
CA LEU A 146 16.51 9.57 10.50
C LEU A 146 16.63 11.09 10.53
N ALA A 147 17.45 11.66 9.64
CA ALA A 147 17.59 13.10 9.48
C ALA A 147 16.23 13.74 9.13
N ARG A 148 15.46 13.11 8.24
CA ARG A 148 14.12 13.58 7.85
C ARG A 148 13.12 13.51 9.01
N ILE A 149 13.12 12.46 9.82
CA ILE A 149 12.25 12.36 11.01
C ILE A 149 12.65 13.46 12.03
N ALA A 150 13.96 13.70 12.20
CA ALA A 150 14.48 14.71 13.11
C ALA A 150 14.16 16.16 12.69
N GLU A 151 13.71 16.41 11.47
CA GLU A 151 13.18 17.72 11.02
C GLU A 151 11.78 18.01 11.60
N SER A 152 11.10 17.01 12.15
CA SER A 152 9.79 17.24 12.77
C SER A 152 9.90 18.16 14.00
N PRO A 153 9.04 19.18 14.13
CA PRO A 153 9.07 20.09 15.29
C PRO A 153 8.90 19.37 16.64
N ILE A 154 8.23 18.21 16.63
CA ILE A 154 7.96 17.41 17.84
C ILE A 154 8.95 16.26 18.05
N ALA A 155 9.99 16.14 17.19
CA ALA A 155 10.93 15.01 17.22
C ALA A 155 11.55 14.79 18.60
N LYS A 156 12.08 15.86 19.20
CA LYS A 156 12.82 15.79 20.47
C LYS A 156 11.90 15.53 21.70
N THR A 157 10.64 15.87 21.61
CA THR A 157 9.72 15.85 22.76
C THR A 157 8.72 14.70 22.74
N GLN A 158 8.43 14.14 21.54
CA GLN A 158 7.33 13.19 21.39
C GLN A 158 7.69 11.97 20.52
N VAL A 159 8.91 11.87 19.95
CA VAL A 159 9.26 10.79 19.03
C VAL A 159 10.28 9.83 19.63
N CYS A 160 9.88 8.58 19.70
CA CYS A 160 10.75 7.44 20.02
C CYS A 160 11.05 6.70 18.72
N VAL A 161 12.32 6.53 18.39
CA VAL A 161 12.75 5.77 17.21
C VAL A 161 13.20 4.37 17.62
N VAL A 162 12.73 3.38 16.87
CA VAL A 162 13.11 1.98 17.00
C VAL A 162 13.78 1.54 15.71
N LEU A 163 15.09 1.40 15.71
CA LEU A 163 15.84 0.75 14.62
C LEU A 163 15.64 -0.76 14.74
N ALA A 164 14.77 -1.32 13.91
CA ALA A 164 14.46 -2.73 13.93
C ALA A 164 15.43 -3.48 13.00
N MET A 165 16.56 -3.91 13.54
CA MET A 165 17.64 -4.59 12.85
C MET A 165 17.42 -6.11 12.82
N GLU A 166 18.08 -6.77 11.88
CA GLU A 166 18.08 -8.23 11.76
C GLU A 166 19.43 -8.80 12.25
N GLU A 167 19.42 -9.74 13.18
CA GLU A 167 20.64 -10.40 13.70
C GLU A 167 21.45 -11.11 12.60
N ARG A 168 20.79 -11.52 11.53
CA ARG A 168 21.44 -12.15 10.35
C ARG A 168 22.26 -11.18 9.49
N GLU A 169 22.20 -9.87 9.73
CA GLU A 169 23.02 -8.86 9.07
C GLU A 169 24.31 -8.66 9.84
N LYS A 170 25.47 -8.90 9.21
CA LYS A 170 26.78 -8.87 9.88
C LYS A 170 27.14 -7.51 10.49
N ASP A 171 26.76 -6.43 9.80
CA ASP A 171 27.14 -5.07 10.19
C ASP A 171 26.02 -4.33 10.95
N ALA A 172 24.95 -5.05 11.32
CA ALA A 172 23.77 -4.47 11.97
C ALA A 172 24.13 -3.71 13.25
N LEU A 173 24.96 -4.29 14.11
CA LEU A 173 25.38 -3.68 15.40
C LEU A 173 26.15 -2.38 15.16
N ALA A 174 27.24 -2.44 14.39
CA ALA A 174 28.10 -1.27 14.14
C ALA A 174 27.31 -0.15 13.44
N LYS A 175 26.44 -0.50 12.49
CA LYS A 175 25.57 0.44 11.79
C LYS A 175 24.59 1.12 12.75
N SER A 176 23.91 0.36 13.60
CA SER A 176 22.96 0.91 14.55
C SER A 176 23.62 1.76 15.64
N GLU A 177 24.78 1.37 16.15
CA GLU A 177 25.55 2.15 17.12
C GLU A 177 25.97 3.51 16.54
N SER A 178 26.51 3.53 15.31
CA SER A 178 26.89 4.76 14.62
C SER A 178 25.69 5.71 14.39
N LEU A 179 24.54 5.18 13.99
CA LEU A 179 23.31 5.96 13.83
C LEU A 179 22.78 6.48 15.18
N THR A 180 22.84 5.66 16.24
CA THR A 180 22.40 6.05 17.57
C THR A 180 23.24 7.20 18.09
N VAL A 181 24.58 7.12 18.02
CA VAL A 181 25.49 8.22 18.43
C VAL A 181 25.17 9.52 17.70
N THR A 182 24.78 9.42 16.42
CA THR A 182 24.48 10.61 15.60
C THR A 182 23.14 11.25 15.93
N PHE A 183 22.12 10.44 16.26
CA PHE A 183 20.73 10.89 16.28
C PHE A 183 20.04 10.82 17.65
N GLU A 184 20.57 10.12 18.67
CA GLU A 184 19.87 9.94 19.96
C GLU A 184 19.44 11.27 20.62
N SER A 185 20.26 12.30 20.52
CA SER A 185 19.95 13.63 21.09
C SER A 185 18.86 14.40 20.33
N ARG A 186 18.46 13.92 19.16
CA ARG A 186 17.45 14.54 18.28
C ARG A 186 16.04 14.04 18.55
N PHE A 187 15.90 12.93 19.27
CA PHE A 187 14.62 12.27 19.57
C PHE A 187 14.36 12.24 21.08
N LEU A 188 13.12 11.94 21.46
CA LEU A 188 12.76 11.69 22.87
C LEU A 188 13.49 10.44 23.39
N HIS A 189 13.41 9.36 22.61
CA HIS A 189 14.18 8.13 22.81
C HIS A 189 14.62 7.55 21.48
N MET A 190 15.76 6.86 21.50
CA MET A 190 16.20 6.04 20.39
C MET A 190 16.65 4.69 20.92
N MET A 191 16.15 3.62 20.34
CA MET A 191 16.50 2.25 20.68
C MET A 191 16.71 1.40 19.44
N THR A 192 17.51 0.34 19.61
CA THR A 192 17.72 -0.67 18.58
C THR A 192 17.20 -2.01 19.06
N THR A 193 16.51 -2.72 18.19
CA THR A 193 16.13 -4.11 18.41
C THR A 193 16.81 -5.00 17.38
N PHE A 194 17.14 -6.23 17.75
CA PHE A 194 17.71 -7.22 16.86
C PHE A 194 16.76 -8.41 16.79
N HIS A 195 16.12 -8.56 15.63
CA HIS A 195 15.25 -9.71 15.39
C HIS A 195 16.12 -10.97 15.26
N PRO A 196 15.92 -11.98 16.14
CA PRO A 196 16.71 -13.21 16.09
C PRO A 196 16.51 -13.94 14.77
N LYS A 197 17.57 -14.57 14.29
CA LYS A 197 17.49 -15.45 13.13
C LYS A 197 16.88 -16.81 13.53
N ASP A 198 16.26 -17.45 12.56
CA ASP A 198 15.80 -18.84 12.66
C ASP A 198 14.74 -19.10 13.77
N ILE A 199 13.83 -18.13 14.01
CA ILE A 199 12.68 -18.37 14.88
C ILE A 199 11.73 -19.34 14.15
N PRO A 200 11.41 -20.51 14.76
CA PRO A 200 10.50 -21.46 14.15
C PRO A 200 9.12 -20.88 13.86
N GLY A 201 8.61 -21.11 12.65
CA GLY A 201 7.28 -20.64 12.20
C GLY A 201 7.23 -19.20 11.69
N GLU A 202 8.35 -18.45 11.73
CA GLU A 202 8.41 -17.10 11.17
C GLU A 202 9.00 -17.11 9.75
N VAL A 203 8.39 -16.31 8.87
CA VAL A 203 8.97 -16.00 7.56
C VAL A 203 9.97 -14.85 7.74
N PRO A 204 11.26 -15.05 7.40
CA PRO A 204 12.24 -13.98 7.50
C PRO A 204 11.85 -12.79 6.61
N GLY A 205 11.47 -11.68 7.22
CA GLY A 205 10.96 -10.53 6.46
C GLY A 205 10.62 -9.33 7.32
N LYS A 206 9.98 -8.36 6.69
CA LYS A 206 9.58 -7.11 7.30
C LYS A 206 8.58 -7.36 8.45
N SER A 207 7.56 -8.18 8.22
CA SER A 207 6.49 -8.42 9.18
C SER A 207 6.97 -9.03 10.50
N SER A 208 7.82 -10.06 10.45
CA SER A 208 8.40 -10.69 11.65
C SER A 208 9.26 -9.71 12.45
N ASN A 209 10.07 -8.91 11.75
CA ASN A 209 10.91 -7.88 12.39
C ASN A 209 10.05 -6.77 13.04
N GLU A 210 8.98 -6.32 12.40
CA GLU A 210 8.03 -5.35 12.96
C GLU A 210 7.33 -5.88 14.21
N ALA A 211 6.88 -7.14 14.16
CA ALA A 211 6.26 -7.78 15.31
C ALA A 211 7.22 -7.90 16.51
N TRP A 212 8.47 -8.25 16.23
CA TRP A 212 9.52 -8.28 17.26
C TRP A 212 9.77 -6.90 17.85
N ALA A 213 10.04 -5.90 16.99
CA ALA A 213 10.32 -4.54 17.39
C ALA A 213 9.16 -3.92 18.19
N GLY A 214 7.91 -4.18 17.78
CA GLY A 214 6.72 -3.71 18.50
C GLY A 214 6.63 -4.28 19.93
N ARG A 215 6.95 -5.57 20.11
CA ARG A 215 6.97 -6.21 21.45
C ARG A 215 8.10 -5.65 22.33
N GLU A 216 9.30 -5.46 21.77
CA GLU A 216 10.43 -4.88 22.50
C GLU A 216 10.19 -3.40 22.83
N ALA A 217 9.59 -2.63 21.91
CA ALA A 217 9.17 -1.25 22.18
C ALA A 217 8.14 -1.18 23.33
N TYR A 218 7.18 -2.11 23.38
CA TYR A 218 6.24 -2.19 24.49
C TYR A 218 6.97 -2.42 25.84
N LYS A 219 7.89 -3.37 25.88
CA LYS A 219 8.67 -3.64 27.10
C LYS A 219 9.48 -2.44 27.56
N ALA A 220 10.17 -1.78 26.63
CA ALA A 220 11.02 -0.64 26.96
C ALA A 220 10.22 0.61 27.32
N LEU A 221 9.25 0.98 26.50
CA LEU A 221 8.57 2.27 26.61
C LEU A 221 7.39 2.22 27.60
N VAL A 222 6.55 1.18 27.53
CA VAL A 222 5.37 1.08 28.40
C VAL A 222 5.74 0.50 29.76
N LEU A 223 6.43 -0.67 29.80
CA LEU A 223 6.78 -1.30 31.08
C LEU A 223 8.01 -0.66 31.72
N GLY A 224 9.01 -0.22 30.93
CA GLY A 224 10.26 0.36 31.42
C GLY A 224 10.14 1.84 31.77
N HIS A 225 9.69 2.67 30.81
CA HIS A 225 9.55 4.11 31.00
C HIS A 225 8.21 4.55 31.58
N GLY A 226 7.19 3.66 31.63
CA GLY A 226 5.88 3.96 32.20
C GLY A 226 4.98 4.84 31.32
N TYR A 227 5.23 4.93 30.01
CA TYR A 227 4.34 5.66 29.11
C TYR A 227 2.98 4.98 28.98
N ASP A 228 1.92 5.78 28.95
CA ASP A 228 0.58 5.26 28.74
C ASP A 228 0.38 4.83 27.27
N ILE A 229 0.19 3.53 27.05
CA ILE A 229 -0.04 2.95 25.72
C ILE A 229 -1.25 3.58 25.00
N ASN A 230 -2.20 4.15 25.75
CA ASN A 230 -3.38 4.82 25.19
C ASN A 230 -3.03 6.15 24.51
N ASN A 231 -1.89 6.73 24.85
CA ASN A 231 -1.41 7.99 24.27
C ASN A 231 -0.33 7.78 23.20
N MET A 232 -0.09 6.53 22.81
CA MET A 232 1.00 6.20 21.90
C MET A 232 0.49 5.80 20.51
N VAL A 233 1.22 6.24 19.48
CA VAL A 233 0.99 5.90 18.07
C VAL A 233 2.24 5.21 17.53
N ILE A 234 2.08 4.02 16.95
CA ILE A 234 3.13 3.38 16.16
C ILE A 234 3.02 3.87 14.73
N THR A 235 4.15 4.22 14.13
CA THR A 235 4.29 4.40 12.68
C THR A 235 5.30 3.38 12.17
N ILE A 236 4.84 2.47 11.32
CA ILE A 236 5.72 1.61 10.53
C ILE A 236 6.22 2.42 9.36
N MET A 237 7.51 2.34 9.09
CA MET A 237 8.10 3.12 8.02
C MET A 237 9.22 2.32 7.35
N ASP A 238 9.14 2.17 6.02
CA ASP A 238 10.25 1.57 5.27
C ASP A 238 11.53 2.38 5.48
N ALA A 239 12.66 1.68 5.57
CA ALA A 239 13.97 2.26 5.87
C ALA A 239 14.42 3.35 4.88
N ASP A 240 13.80 3.42 3.72
CA ASP A 240 14.06 4.37 2.64
C ASP A 240 12.94 5.42 2.45
N SER A 241 11.97 5.46 3.34
CA SER A 241 10.86 6.41 3.26
C SER A 241 11.22 7.76 3.89
N LEU A 242 11.01 8.82 3.15
CA LEU A 242 11.19 10.19 3.64
C LEU A 242 9.81 10.82 3.89
N ILE A 243 9.39 10.86 5.15
CA ILE A 243 8.11 11.47 5.53
C ILE A 243 8.16 12.99 5.41
N HIS A 244 6.98 13.61 5.23
CA HIS A 244 6.87 15.06 5.31
C HIS A 244 7.20 15.52 6.74
N PRO A 245 8.00 16.60 6.95
CA PRO A 245 8.42 17.03 8.30
C PRO A 245 7.27 17.27 9.28
N ARG A 246 6.10 17.66 8.77
CA ARG A 246 4.89 17.89 9.58
C ARG A 246 3.94 16.69 9.66
N TYR A 247 4.34 15.52 9.17
CA TYR A 247 3.51 14.31 9.19
C TYR A 247 3.11 13.91 10.62
N LEU A 248 4.08 13.90 11.54
CA LEU A 248 3.84 13.51 12.92
C LEU A 248 2.92 14.50 13.65
N GLU A 249 3.02 15.81 13.38
CA GLU A 249 2.08 16.79 13.90
C GLU A 249 0.64 16.55 13.39
N ALA A 250 0.49 16.22 12.10
CA ALA A 250 -0.82 15.89 11.55
C ALA A 250 -1.40 14.61 12.19
N VAL A 251 -0.58 13.58 12.40
CA VAL A 251 -1.01 12.37 13.10
C VAL A 251 -1.35 12.68 14.55
N THR A 252 -0.56 13.50 15.26
CA THR A 252 -0.87 13.99 16.61
C THR A 252 -2.25 14.66 16.65
N TYR A 253 -2.50 15.61 15.75
CA TYR A 253 -3.79 16.28 15.66
C TYR A 253 -4.95 15.29 15.51
N HIS A 254 -4.88 14.42 14.50
CA HIS A 254 -5.95 13.48 14.22
C HIS A 254 -6.14 12.41 15.31
N PHE A 255 -5.05 11.97 15.95
CA PHE A 255 -5.12 11.04 17.05
C PHE A 255 -5.67 11.67 18.32
N ALA A 256 -5.17 12.85 18.69
CA ALA A 256 -5.58 13.53 19.92
C ALA A 256 -7.04 13.98 19.89
N THR A 257 -7.52 14.47 18.74
CA THR A 257 -8.90 14.98 18.58
C THR A 257 -9.93 13.90 18.24
N ALA A 258 -9.48 12.70 17.84
CA ALA A 258 -10.42 11.62 17.54
C ALA A 258 -11.17 11.19 18.82
N PRO A 259 -12.49 10.94 18.74
CA PRO A 259 -13.23 10.29 19.82
C PRO A 259 -12.59 8.96 20.23
N GLN A 260 -12.66 8.61 21.51
CA GLN A 260 -12.00 7.42 22.05
C GLN A 260 -12.37 6.14 21.29
N ASN A 261 -13.63 6.02 20.91
CA ASN A 261 -14.14 4.88 20.15
C ASN A 261 -13.59 4.79 18.71
N ILE A 262 -13.13 5.86 18.12
CA ILE A 262 -12.51 5.89 16.79
C ILE A 262 -10.99 5.80 16.92
N ARG A 263 -10.39 6.51 17.86
CA ARG A 263 -8.94 6.61 18.09
C ARG A 263 -8.21 5.26 18.07
N TYR A 264 -8.79 4.25 18.69
CA TYR A 264 -8.19 2.91 18.82
C TYR A 264 -8.68 1.90 17.78
N ASN A 265 -9.44 2.37 16.78
CA ASN A 265 -9.95 1.56 15.69
C ASN A 265 -9.67 2.19 14.32
N ARG A 266 -8.68 3.07 14.25
CA ARG A 266 -8.30 3.81 13.05
C ARG A 266 -6.82 3.65 12.76
N MET A 267 -6.51 3.55 11.47
CA MET A 267 -5.17 3.73 10.93
C MET A 267 -5.07 5.06 10.17
N TRP A 268 -3.87 5.58 10.02
CA TRP A 268 -3.56 6.79 9.28
C TRP A 268 -2.55 6.49 8.18
N GLN A 269 -2.82 6.94 6.97
CA GLN A 269 -2.02 6.68 5.80
C GLN A 269 -1.70 7.96 5.04
N ALA A 270 -0.42 8.22 4.80
CA ALA A 270 0.00 9.27 3.88
C ALA A 270 0.05 8.75 2.42
N PRO A 271 -0.14 9.63 1.41
CA PRO A 271 0.10 9.27 0.02
C PRO A 271 1.57 8.91 -0.21
N ILE A 272 1.82 7.82 -0.93
CA ILE A 272 3.17 7.41 -1.34
C ILE A 272 3.56 8.05 -2.67
N ARG A 273 4.85 8.42 -2.80
CA ARG A 273 5.49 8.85 -4.03
C ARG A 273 6.81 8.09 -4.20
N TYR A 274 7.11 7.69 -5.41
CA TYR A 274 8.37 7.00 -5.73
C TYR A 274 9.33 7.97 -6.43
N ASP A 275 9.79 8.98 -5.70
CA ASP A 275 10.54 10.10 -6.28
C ASP A 275 11.89 10.42 -5.64
N ASN A 276 12.31 9.70 -4.59
CA ASN A 276 13.61 9.93 -3.94
C ASN A 276 14.80 9.77 -4.91
N ASN A 277 14.72 8.79 -5.79
CA ASN A 277 15.76 8.52 -6.80
C ASN A 277 15.25 8.61 -8.25
N ILE A 278 14.13 9.29 -8.48
CA ILE A 278 13.43 9.28 -9.79
C ILE A 278 14.31 9.72 -10.96
N TRP A 279 15.25 10.61 -10.74
CA TRP A 279 16.17 11.09 -11.79
C TRP A 279 17.34 10.12 -12.09
N LYS A 280 17.55 9.11 -11.25
CA LYS A 280 18.48 7.99 -11.48
C LYS A 280 17.79 6.80 -12.14
N VAL A 281 16.46 6.73 -12.09
CA VAL A 281 15.67 5.65 -12.67
C VAL A 281 15.62 5.78 -14.19
N HIS A 282 15.85 4.66 -14.90
CA HIS A 282 15.71 4.66 -16.36
C HIS A 282 14.27 5.04 -16.76
N PRO A 283 14.08 5.96 -17.73
CA PRO A 283 12.77 6.50 -18.11
C PRO A 283 11.72 5.44 -18.47
N PHE A 284 12.13 4.25 -18.92
CA PHE A 284 11.24 3.11 -19.14
C PHE A 284 10.36 2.77 -17.93
N PHE A 285 10.87 2.94 -16.70
CA PHE A 285 10.15 2.61 -15.48
C PHE A 285 9.38 3.80 -14.87
N THR A 286 9.70 5.02 -15.28
CA THR A 286 9.15 6.23 -14.64
C THR A 286 7.64 6.36 -14.80
N TYR A 287 7.08 5.84 -15.91
CA TYR A 287 5.63 5.82 -16.09
C TYR A 287 4.93 4.92 -15.07
N LEU A 288 5.53 3.77 -14.73
CA LEU A 288 4.97 2.87 -13.72
C LEU A 288 4.85 3.57 -12.36
N HIS A 289 5.82 4.41 -12.01
CA HIS A 289 5.78 5.18 -10.76
C HIS A 289 4.71 6.27 -10.79
N ALA A 290 4.58 6.99 -11.91
CA ALA A 290 3.52 7.97 -12.11
C ALA A 290 2.13 7.33 -11.98
N TYR A 291 1.93 6.18 -12.62
CA TYR A 291 0.70 5.40 -12.52
C TYR A 291 0.44 4.94 -11.08
N SER A 292 1.43 4.34 -10.41
CA SER A 292 1.29 3.83 -9.04
C SER A 292 0.98 4.94 -8.05
N THR A 293 1.70 6.08 -8.12
CA THR A 293 1.47 7.23 -7.25
C THR A 293 0.03 7.75 -7.38
N ALA A 294 -0.46 7.97 -8.62
CA ALA A 294 -1.81 8.48 -8.85
C ALA A 294 -2.88 7.44 -8.48
N TRP A 295 -2.64 6.17 -8.78
CA TRP A 295 -3.56 5.07 -8.46
C TRP A 295 -3.72 4.90 -6.94
N TYR A 296 -2.61 4.89 -6.19
CA TYR A 296 -2.65 4.79 -4.72
C TYR A 296 -3.28 6.02 -4.09
N LEU A 297 -2.99 7.23 -4.58
CA LEU A 297 -3.67 8.43 -4.13
C LEU A 297 -5.18 8.36 -4.37
N SER A 298 -5.61 7.87 -5.54
CA SER A 298 -7.03 7.68 -5.83
C SER A 298 -7.68 6.65 -4.90
N GLY A 299 -7.00 5.56 -4.59
CA GLY A 299 -7.44 4.55 -3.64
C GLY A 299 -7.59 5.11 -2.23
N LEU A 300 -6.62 5.93 -1.81
CA LEU A 300 -6.64 6.60 -0.51
C LEU A 300 -7.81 7.61 -0.40
N MET A 301 -8.18 8.26 -1.51
CA MET A 301 -9.34 9.15 -1.59
C MET A 301 -10.67 8.42 -1.82
N GLY A 302 -10.64 7.10 -1.93
CA GLY A 302 -11.81 6.25 -2.14
C GLY A 302 -12.54 5.91 -0.84
N ARG A 303 -13.62 5.14 -0.97
CA ARG A 303 -14.49 4.75 0.17
C ARG A 303 -13.86 3.76 1.14
N LYS A 304 -12.89 2.97 0.70
CA LYS A 304 -12.22 1.93 1.51
C LYS A 304 -10.72 1.98 1.24
N PRO A 305 -10.05 2.99 1.77
CA PRO A 305 -8.60 3.05 1.65
C PRO A 305 -7.97 1.89 2.43
N MET A 306 -6.82 1.43 1.92
CA MET A 306 -6.00 0.40 2.55
C MET A 306 -4.61 0.97 2.82
N PRO A 307 -3.93 0.55 3.91
CA PRO A 307 -2.59 1.04 4.22
C PRO A 307 -1.56 0.52 3.20
N LEU A 308 -0.45 1.23 3.05
CA LEU A 308 0.65 0.89 2.15
C LEU A 308 1.97 1.33 2.76
N SER A 309 2.93 0.42 2.84
CA SER A 309 4.35 0.70 3.15
C SER A 309 4.59 1.45 4.46
N THR A 310 4.19 2.73 4.53
CA THR A 310 4.35 3.60 5.71
C THR A 310 2.99 4.07 6.19
N TYR A 311 2.59 3.64 7.39
CA TYR A 311 1.30 3.94 7.99
C TYR A 311 1.39 4.04 9.50
N SER A 312 0.41 4.70 10.12
CA SER A 312 0.33 4.86 11.58
C SER A 312 -0.91 4.20 12.14
N LEU A 313 -0.82 3.69 13.36
CA LEU A 313 -1.93 3.13 14.12
C LEU A 313 -1.68 3.33 15.63
N SER A 314 -2.76 3.28 16.43
CA SER A 314 -2.61 3.30 17.89
C SER A 314 -1.73 2.14 18.38
N PHE A 315 -0.81 2.40 19.32
CA PHE A 315 -0.01 1.33 19.93
C PHE A 315 -0.92 0.34 20.68
N ARG A 316 -1.96 0.84 21.35
CA ARG A 316 -2.98 -0.01 21.96
C ARG A 316 -3.62 -0.96 20.93
N LEU A 317 -3.98 -0.47 19.74
CA LEU A 317 -4.55 -1.32 18.69
C LEU A 317 -3.58 -2.42 18.27
N ALA A 318 -2.31 -2.08 18.01
CA ALA A 318 -1.28 -3.06 17.64
C ALA A 318 -1.08 -4.12 18.75
N HIS A 319 -1.06 -3.69 20.00
CA HIS A 319 -0.95 -4.58 21.16
C HIS A 319 -2.17 -5.50 21.32
N ASP A 320 -3.39 -4.96 21.22
CA ASP A 320 -4.65 -5.70 21.36
C ASP A 320 -4.84 -6.79 20.29
N VAL A 321 -4.30 -6.59 19.08
CA VAL A 321 -4.37 -7.59 18.01
C VAL A 321 -3.17 -8.55 17.99
N GLY A 322 -2.17 -8.35 18.87
CA GLY A 322 -0.98 -9.20 18.97
C GLY A 322 0.11 -8.90 17.98
N TYR A 323 0.21 -7.63 17.54
CA TYR A 323 1.17 -7.12 16.56
C TYR A 323 0.98 -7.73 15.16
N TRP A 324 1.98 -7.68 14.30
CA TRP A 324 1.97 -8.23 12.95
C TRP A 324 2.03 -9.75 12.96
N ASP A 325 1.41 -10.40 11.98
CA ASP A 325 1.57 -11.83 11.78
C ASP A 325 2.94 -12.10 11.15
N THR A 326 3.66 -13.08 11.69
CA THR A 326 5.08 -13.32 11.35
C THR A 326 5.27 -14.26 10.17
N ASP A 327 4.18 -14.78 9.61
CA ASP A 327 4.14 -15.75 8.52
C ASP A 327 3.69 -15.16 7.17
N VAL A 328 3.59 -13.82 7.07
CA VAL A 328 3.13 -13.11 5.87
C VAL A 328 4.23 -12.27 5.22
N ILE A 329 4.13 -12.04 3.91
CA ILE A 329 5.09 -11.24 3.15
C ILE A 329 4.60 -9.80 2.98
N PRO A 330 3.38 -9.50 2.45
CA PRO A 330 2.83 -8.14 2.43
C PRO A 330 2.07 -7.88 3.73
N GLU A 331 2.70 -7.17 4.65
CA GLU A 331 2.20 -6.98 6.01
C GLU A 331 1.16 -5.86 6.15
N ASP A 332 1.16 -4.88 5.24
CA ASP A 332 0.37 -3.65 5.36
C ASP A 332 -1.15 -3.90 5.26
N TRP A 333 -1.61 -4.50 4.16
CA TRP A 333 -3.02 -4.89 4.04
C TRP A 333 -3.39 -5.96 5.05
N HIS A 334 -2.50 -6.92 5.28
CA HIS A 334 -2.72 -8.00 6.22
C HIS A 334 -2.96 -7.47 7.64
N MET A 335 -2.15 -6.52 8.11
CA MET A 335 -2.33 -5.88 9.42
C MET A 335 -3.69 -5.17 9.53
N TYR A 336 -4.11 -4.45 8.49
CA TYR A 336 -5.43 -3.84 8.46
C TYR A 336 -6.54 -4.89 8.56
N LEU A 337 -6.45 -5.96 7.78
CA LEU A 337 -7.43 -7.05 7.80
C LEU A 337 -7.47 -7.76 9.15
N LYS A 338 -6.32 -8.01 9.76
CA LYS A 338 -6.22 -8.56 11.12
C LYS A 338 -6.95 -7.67 12.13
N CYS A 339 -6.70 -6.37 12.12
CA CYS A 339 -7.41 -5.40 12.94
C CYS A 339 -8.92 -5.40 12.63
N TYR A 340 -9.29 -5.42 11.35
CA TYR A 340 -10.69 -5.42 10.90
C TYR A 340 -11.49 -6.59 11.47
N PHE A 341 -10.95 -7.82 11.39
CA PHE A 341 -11.64 -8.99 11.95
C PHE A 341 -11.66 -8.99 13.49
N LYS A 342 -10.57 -8.56 14.13
CA LYS A 342 -10.52 -8.43 15.59
C LYS A 342 -11.51 -7.39 16.12
N ARG A 343 -11.69 -6.29 15.39
CA ARG A 343 -12.65 -5.23 15.71
C ARG A 343 -14.04 -5.47 15.08
N LYS A 344 -14.30 -6.67 14.53
CA LYS A 344 -15.60 -7.11 13.96
C LYS A 344 -16.12 -6.18 12.85
N GLY A 345 -15.23 -5.68 12.02
CA GLY A 345 -15.55 -4.74 10.94
C GLY A 345 -15.51 -3.27 11.35
N ASN A 346 -15.17 -3.00 12.60
CA ASN A 346 -15.12 -1.68 13.18
C ASN A 346 -13.73 -1.07 13.04
N MET A 347 -13.28 -0.88 11.82
CA MET A 347 -11.99 -0.29 11.46
C MET A 347 -12.19 0.67 10.31
N ASP A 348 -11.49 1.79 10.36
CA ASP A 348 -11.34 2.69 9.22
C ASP A 348 -9.87 3.09 8.99
N LEU A 349 -9.63 3.77 7.89
CA LEU A 349 -8.35 4.37 7.57
C LEU A 349 -8.56 5.81 7.13
N GLN A 350 -7.88 6.73 7.80
CA GLN A 350 -7.94 8.15 7.51
C GLN A 350 -6.71 8.61 6.72
N PRO A 351 -6.88 9.31 5.59
CA PRO A 351 -5.78 9.94 4.87
C PRO A 351 -5.10 11.04 5.68
N ILE A 352 -3.77 11.02 5.72
CA ILE A 352 -2.92 12.15 6.12
C ILE A 352 -2.30 12.70 4.83
N LEU A 353 -2.85 13.78 4.29
CA LEU A 353 -2.49 14.29 2.96
C LEU A 353 -1.15 15.07 2.94
N LEU A 354 -0.16 14.51 3.62
CA LEU A 354 1.24 14.93 3.64
C LEU A 354 2.09 13.78 3.07
N PRO A 355 2.37 13.79 1.76
CA PRO A 355 3.03 12.66 1.10
C PRO A 355 4.38 12.31 1.70
N PHE A 356 4.71 11.03 1.69
CA PHE A 356 6.06 10.55 1.89
C PHE A 356 6.66 10.06 0.57
N SER A 357 7.98 10.16 0.47
CA SER A 357 8.73 9.75 -0.70
C SER A 357 9.51 8.47 -0.41
N GLY A 358 9.40 7.49 -1.28
CA GLY A 358 10.17 6.25 -1.25
C GLY A 358 11.10 6.13 -2.46
N TYR A 359 12.00 5.15 -2.40
CA TYR A 359 12.87 4.83 -3.51
C TYR A 359 12.19 3.90 -4.50
N SER A 360 12.49 4.11 -5.78
CA SER A 360 12.16 3.16 -6.82
C SER A 360 13.05 1.92 -6.71
N ALA A 361 12.45 0.73 -6.84
CA ALA A 361 13.19 -0.52 -6.98
C ALA A 361 13.79 -0.74 -8.38
N ALA A 362 13.44 0.11 -9.34
CA ALA A 362 13.91 0.03 -10.72
C ALA A 362 15.35 0.58 -10.88
N VAL A 363 16.26 0.09 -10.07
CA VAL A 363 17.68 0.47 -10.07
C VAL A 363 18.55 -0.79 -10.14
N GLY A 364 19.75 -0.65 -10.74
CA GLY A 364 20.72 -1.72 -10.91
C GLY A 364 21.90 -1.23 -11.75
N ASP A 365 22.97 -2.01 -11.78
CA ASP A 365 24.17 -1.68 -12.53
C ASP A 365 23.93 -1.73 -14.06
N THR A 366 22.93 -2.52 -14.48
CA THR A 366 22.48 -2.61 -15.87
C THR A 366 20.96 -2.44 -15.96
N PHE A 367 20.45 -2.17 -17.18
CA PHE A 367 19.01 -2.15 -17.45
C PHE A 367 18.32 -3.47 -17.05
N ILE A 368 18.98 -4.62 -17.31
CA ILE A 368 18.44 -5.94 -16.98
C ILE A 368 18.34 -6.13 -15.46
N ASP A 369 19.30 -5.63 -14.70
CA ASP A 369 19.25 -5.71 -13.23
C ASP A 369 18.14 -4.85 -12.66
N ALA A 370 17.99 -3.62 -13.16
CA ALA A 370 16.87 -2.72 -12.82
C ALA A 370 15.52 -3.36 -13.18
N PHE A 371 15.43 -3.98 -14.36
CA PHE A 371 14.23 -4.68 -14.80
C PHE A 371 13.87 -5.86 -13.88
N ARG A 372 14.84 -6.73 -13.57
CA ARG A 372 14.64 -7.86 -12.65
C ARG A 372 14.24 -7.41 -11.25
N SER A 373 14.88 -6.35 -10.75
CA SER A 373 14.57 -5.77 -9.45
C SER A 373 13.12 -5.29 -9.41
N GLN A 374 12.70 -4.49 -10.39
CA GLN A 374 11.33 -3.98 -10.49
C GLN A 374 10.31 -5.11 -10.69
N TYR A 375 10.60 -6.09 -11.54
CA TYR A 375 9.71 -7.25 -11.77
C TYR A 375 9.49 -8.04 -10.47
N ASN A 376 10.56 -8.38 -9.76
CA ASN A 376 10.49 -9.11 -8.50
C ASN A 376 9.75 -8.30 -7.41
N GLN A 377 9.94 -6.99 -7.37
CA GLN A 377 9.18 -6.10 -6.49
C GLN A 377 7.68 -6.16 -6.81
N SER A 378 7.32 -6.12 -8.10
CA SER A 378 5.93 -6.22 -8.54
C SER A 378 5.31 -7.57 -8.17
N VAL A 379 6.03 -8.71 -8.36
CA VAL A 379 5.56 -10.03 -7.93
C VAL A 379 5.29 -10.06 -6.42
N ARG A 380 6.18 -9.46 -5.63
CA ARG A 380 6.02 -9.40 -4.17
C ARG A 380 4.80 -8.57 -3.75
N HIS A 381 4.56 -7.43 -4.37
CA HIS A 381 3.36 -6.63 -4.09
C HIS A 381 2.07 -7.37 -4.47
N MET A 382 2.09 -8.11 -5.59
CA MET A 382 0.93 -8.88 -6.05
C MET A 382 0.69 -10.17 -5.23
N TRP A 383 1.65 -10.57 -4.40
CA TRP A 383 1.51 -11.68 -3.46
C TRP A 383 0.41 -11.44 -2.42
N GLY A 384 0.07 -10.19 -2.12
CA GLY A 384 -1.07 -9.82 -1.26
C GLY A 384 -2.42 -10.42 -1.69
N ALA A 385 -2.47 -11.08 -2.84
CA ALA A 385 -3.62 -11.88 -3.27
C ALA A 385 -3.93 -13.06 -2.30
N GLU A 386 -2.98 -13.50 -1.48
CA GLU A 386 -3.18 -14.50 -0.40
C GLU A 386 -4.18 -14.02 0.66
N ASP A 387 -4.33 -12.72 0.86
CA ASP A 387 -5.29 -12.15 1.81
C ASP A 387 -6.75 -12.48 1.48
N VAL A 388 -7.06 -12.88 0.24
CA VAL A 388 -8.40 -13.38 -0.11
C VAL A 388 -8.71 -14.67 0.66
N GLY A 389 -7.73 -15.58 0.74
CA GLY A 389 -7.83 -16.81 1.55
C GLY A 389 -7.97 -16.50 3.05
N TYR A 390 -7.14 -15.59 3.55
CA TYR A 390 -7.20 -15.12 4.93
C TYR A 390 -8.58 -14.57 5.30
N ILE A 391 -9.18 -13.72 4.45
CA ILE A 391 -10.53 -13.16 4.70
C ILE A 391 -11.58 -14.26 4.80
N ILE A 392 -11.53 -15.28 3.95
CA ILE A 392 -12.47 -16.41 3.99
C ILE A 392 -12.30 -17.17 5.31
N GLU A 393 -11.07 -17.49 5.68
CA GLU A 393 -10.75 -18.17 6.92
C GLU A 393 -11.23 -17.39 8.15
N GLN A 394 -10.88 -16.10 8.24
CA GLN A 394 -11.32 -15.23 9.33
C GLN A 394 -12.85 -15.05 9.36
N SER A 395 -13.49 -15.01 8.20
CA SER A 395 -14.95 -14.92 8.12
C SER A 395 -15.63 -16.16 8.71
N THR A 396 -15.04 -17.34 8.54
CA THR A 396 -15.56 -18.58 9.16
C THR A 396 -15.27 -18.65 10.66
N LYS A 397 -14.11 -18.18 11.11
CA LYS A 397 -13.72 -18.12 12.52
C LYS A 397 -14.49 -17.07 13.32
N ASN A 398 -15.11 -16.10 12.68
CA ASN A 398 -15.87 -15.02 13.31
C ASN A 398 -17.38 -15.10 12.97
N PRO A 399 -18.14 -16.15 13.39
CA PRO A 399 -19.54 -16.32 13.01
C PRO A 399 -20.46 -15.21 13.53
N LYS A 400 -20.09 -14.56 14.63
CA LYS A 400 -20.86 -13.45 15.23
C LYS A 400 -20.70 -12.11 14.52
N MET A 401 -19.72 -11.98 13.61
CA MET A 401 -19.56 -10.78 12.79
C MET A 401 -20.66 -10.72 11.72
N PRO A 402 -21.28 -9.55 11.48
CA PRO A 402 -22.32 -9.40 10.45
C PRO A 402 -21.82 -9.80 9.05
N LEU A 403 -22.73 -10.33 8.22
CA LEU A 403 -22.37 -10.83 6.89
C LEU A 403 -21.95 -9.71 5.92
N LEU A 404 -22.65 -8.56 5.94
CA LEU A 404 -22.37 -7.45 5.02
C LEU A 404 -20.94 -6.91 5.13
N PRO A 405 -20.37 -6.61 6.32
CA PRO A 405 -18.97 -6.27 6.46
C PRO A 405 -18.01 -7.33 5.90
N LYS A 406 -18.28 -8.63 6.14
CA LYS A 406 -17.47 -9.73 5.60
C LYS A 406 -17.46 -9.75 4.08
N LEU A 407 -18.65 -9.70 3.46
CA LEU A 407 -18.78 -9.67 2.01
C LEU A 407 -18.17 -8.41 1.40
N SER A 408 -18.30 -7.29 2.09
CA SER A 408 -17.77 -6.01 1.63
C SER A 408 -16.26 -5.98 1.60
N ILE A 409 -15.57 -6.47 2.64
CA ILE A 409 -14.09 -6.54 2.65
C ILE A 409 -13.59 -7.62 1.69
N PHE A 410 -14.25 -8.79 1.66
CA PHE A 410 -13.93 -9.86 0.72
C PHE A 410 -13.99 -9.37 -0.73
N TRP A 411 -15.09 -8.72 -1.11
CA TRP A 411 -15.24 -8.20 -2.47
C TRP A 411 -14.21 -7.11 -2.78
N HIS A 412 -13.92 -6.24 -1.81
CA HIS A 412 -12.93 -5.20 -2.00
C HIS A 412 -11.54 -5.76 -2.32
N VAL A 413 -11.06 -6.72 -1.54
CA VAL A 413 -9.73 -7.31 -1.73
C VAL A 413 -9.70 -8.21 -2.97
N LEU A 414 -10.67 -9.11 -3.11
CA LEU A 414 -10.78 -9.99 -4.29
C LEU A 414 -10.81 -9.18 -5.59
N HIS A 415 -11.66 -8.15 -5.65
CA HIS A 415 -11.83 -7.32 -6.83
C HIS A 415 -10.53 -6.60 -7.22
N ASN A 416 -9.78 -6.06 -6.26
CA ASN A 416 -8.52 -5.39 -6.57
C ASN A 416 -7.47 -6.35 -7.11
N HIS A 417 -7.33 -7.54 -6.52
CA HIS A 417 -6.35 -8.54 -6.97
C HIS A 417 -6.79 -9.25 -8.25
N ALA A 418 -8.03 -9.72 -8.35
CA ALA A 418 -8.51 -10.42 -9.53
C ALA A 418 -8.52 -9.52 -10.77
N LEU A 419 -8.94 -8.26 -10.64
CA LEU A 419 -9.05 -7.35 -11.78
C LEU A 419 -7.70 -6.90 -12.35
N SER A 420 -6.62 -6.96 -11.56
CA SER A 420 -5.26 -6.65 -12.01
C SER A 420 -4.81 -7.55 -13.18
N THR A 421 -5.28 -8.80 -13.20
CA THR A 421 -4.98 -9.78 -14.26
C THR A 421 -6.14 -9.96 -15.23
N THR A 422 -7.34 -10.30 -14.72
CA THR A 422 -8.49 -10.66 -15.55
C THR A 422 -8.99 -9.51 -16.40
N GLY A 423 -8.97 -8.28 -15.89
CA GLY A 423 -9.41 -7.11 -16.65
C GLY A 423 -8.66 -6.95 -17.95
N TRP A 424 -7.34 -7.10 -17.94
CA TRP A 424 -6.52 -7.02 -19.12
C TRP A 424 -6.68 -8.23 -20.06
N ILE A 425 -6.71 -9.44 -19.49
CA ILE A 425 -6.93 -10.69 -20.24
C ILE A 425 -8.24 -10.60 -21.03
N MET A 426 -9.31 -10.18 -20.37
CA MET A 426 -10.64 -10.12 -20.99
C MET A 426 -10.76 -9.01 -22.05
N THR A 427 -10.17 -7.84 -21.80
CA THR A 427 -10.31 -6.69 -22.71
C THR A 427 -9.33 -6.70 -23.88
N ASN A 428 -8.21 -7.41 -23.78
CA ASN A 428 -7.19 -7.42 -24.81
C ASN A 428 -6.96 -8.81 -25.41
N LEU A 429 -6.51 -9.79 -24.62
CA LEU A 429 -6.13 -11.10 -25.16
C LEU A 429 -7.30 -11.78 -25.88
N GLY A 430 -8.48 -11.80 -25.25
CA GLY A 430 -9.67 -12.44 -25.83
C GLY A 430 -10.12 -11.76 -27.11
N VAL A 431 -10.13 -10.43 -27.14
CA VAL A 431 -10.51 -9.63 -28.32
C VAL A 431 -9.56 -9.87 -29.48
N GLN A 432 -8.23 -9.78 -29.22
CA GLN A 432 -7.24 -9.99 -30.28
C GLN A 432 -7.31 -11.41 -30.85
N LEU A 433 -7.46 -12.42 -29.99
CA LEU A 433 -7.61 -13.80 -30.43
C LEU A 433 -8.87 -13.99 -31.27
N ALA A 434 -10.01 -13.43 -30.85
CA ALA A 434 -11.27 -13.51 -31.60
C ALA A 434 -11.16 -12.82 -32.98
N LEU A 435 -10.48 -11.67 -33.07
CA LEU A 435 -10.24 -10.96 -34.33
C LEU A 435 -9.35 -11.74 -35.29
N ILE A 436 -8.29 -12.40 -34.77
CA ILE A 436 -7.38 -13.21 -35.58
C ILE A 436 -8.09 -14.44 -36.16
N LEU A 437 -8.87 -15.12 -35.31
CA LEU A 437 -9.55 -16.37 -35.70
C LEU A 437 -10.79 -16.12 -36.58
N HIS A 438 -11.46 -14.98 -36.44
CA HIS A 438 -12.71 -14.69 -37.08
C HIS A 438 -12.76 -13.25 -37.66
N PRO A 439 -11.89 -12.91 -38.59
CA PRO A 439 -11.79 -11.55 -39.14
C PRO A 439 -13.11 -11.08 -39.84
N GLN A 440 -13.96 -12.02 -40.30
CA GLN A 440 -15.25 -11.70 -40.91
C GLN A 440 -16.23 -11.01 -39.95
N TYR A 441 -16.07 -11.17 -38.65
CA TYR A 441 -16.95 -10.52 -37.68
C TYR A 441 -16.69 -9.01 -37.54
N ILE A 442 -15.55 -8.51 -37.98
CA ILE A 442 -15.23 -7.06 -37.92
C ILE A 442 -16.30 -6.23 -38.64
N SER A 443 -16.84 -6.75 -39.76
CA SER A 443 -17.87 -6.08 -40.57
C SER A 443 -19.31 -6.34 -40.09
N THR A 444 -19.53 -7.19 -39.07
CA THR A 444 -20.88 -7.42 -38.53
C THR A 444 -21.31 -6.26 -37.64
N GLY A 445 -22.55 -5.75 -37.82
CA GLY A 445 -22.99 -4.52 -37.16
C GLY A 445 -22.82 -4.50 -35.62
N ILE A 446 -23.15 -5.61 -34.93
CA ILE A 446 -23.03 -5.68 -33.48
C ILE A 446 -21.56 -5.70 -33.03
N VAL A 447 -20.71 -6.49 -33.69
CA VAL A 447 -19.28 -6.61 -33.32
C VAL A 447 -18.54 -5.31 -33.67
N SER A 448 -18.84 -4.67 -34.78
CA SER A 448 -18.30 -3.37 -35.16
C SER A 448 -18.60 -2.32 -34.08
N TYR A 449 -19.83 -2.29 -33.57
CA TYR A 449 -20.20 -1.40 -32.49
C TYR A 449 -19.41 -1.70 -31.20
N GLN A 450 -19.23 -2.97 -30.82
CA GLN A 450 -18.46 -3.39 -29.65
C GLN A 450 -16.98 -3.05 -29.77
N ILE A 451 -16.39 -3.20 -30.97
CA ILE A 451 -15.00 -2.78 -31.25
C ILE A 451 -14.84 -1.27 -31.09
N ASN A 452 -15.75 -0.47 -31.63
CA ASN A 452 -15.74 0.98 -31.50
C ASN A 452 -15.87 1.40 -30.03
N LEU A 453 -16.70 0.70 -29.25
CA LEU A 453 -16.82 0.92 -27.81
C LEU A 453 -15.52 0.60 -27.06
N LEU A 454 -14.86 -0.50 -27.38
CA LEU A 454 -13.56 -0.85 -26.81
C LEU A 454 -12.47 0.16 -27.19
N GLN A 455 -12.49 0.71 -28.42
CA GLN A 455 -11.60 1.79 -28.80
C GLN A 455 -11.84 3.04 -27.95
N ALA A 456 -13.11 3.43 -27.73
CA ALA A 456 -13.44 4.54 -26.84
C ALA A 456 -12.95 4.30 -25.39
N VAL A 457 -13.10 3.08 -24.88
CA VAL A 457 -12.55 2.66 -23.56
C VAL A 457 -11.04 2.86 -23.52
N ILE A 458 -10.32 2.42 -24.53
CA ILE A 458 -8.85 2.57 -24.61
C ILE A 458 -8.48 4.06 -24.61
N HIS A 459 -9.19 4.92 -25.37
CA HIS A 459 -8.93 6.36 -25.36
C HIS A 459 -9.13 6.99 -23.98
N ILE A 460 -10.17 6.60 -23.22
CA ILE A 460 -10.40 7.07 -21.85
C ILE A 460 -9.23 6.65 -20.94
N ILE A 461 -8.78 5.40 -21.03
CA ILE A 461 -7.67 4.87 -20.25
C ILE A 461 -6.37 5.62 -20.57
N ILE A 462 -6.07 5.84 -21.85
CA ILE A 462 -4.88 6.59 -22.29
C ILE A 462 -4.93 8.04 -21.80
N LEU A 463 -6.07 8.72 -21.93
CA LEU A 463 -6.24 10.09 -21.47
C LEU A 463 -6.05 10.21 -19.95
N THR A 464 -6.63 9.30 -19.18
CA THR A 464 -6.45 9.27 -17.73
C THR A 464 -5.00 8.95 -17.35
N SER A 465 -4.37 8.05 -18.06
CA SER A 465 -2.95 7.71 -17.87
C SER A 465 -2.03 8.90 -18.20
N PHE A 466 -2.35 9.68 -19.23
CA PHE A 466 -1.66 10.94 -19.53
C PHE A 466 -1.83 11.96 -18.39
N LEU A 467 -3.05 12.06 -17.84
CA LEU A 467 -3.31 12.90 -16.67
C LEU A 467 -2.43 12.48 -15.49
N PHE A 468 -2.32 11.18 -15.20
CA PHE A 468 -1.45 10.67 -14.13
C PHE A 468 0.02 11.04 -14.35
N TRP A 469 0.49 10.91 -15.59
CA TRP A 469 1.84 11.30 -15.95
C TRP A 469 2.08 12.80 -15.76
N VAL A 470 1.16 13.67 -16.20
CA VAL A 470 1.26 15.13 -16.00
C VAL A 470 1.24 15.49 -14.51
N MET A 471 0.39 14.83 -13.71
CA MET A 471 0.32 15.05 -12.27
C MET A 471 1.64 14.70 -11.60
N ASP A 472 2.21 13.54 -11.92
CA ASP A 472 3.48 13.08 -11.38
C ASP A 472 4.62 14.03 -11.76
N MET A 473 4.73 14.40 -13.03
CA MET A 473 5.74 15.36 -13.51
C MET A 473 5.70 16.70 -12.78
N ARG A 474 4.50 17.18 -12.41
CA ARG A 474 4.34 18.43 -11.65
C ARG A 474 4.70 18.32 -10.17
N MET A 475 4.73 17.12 -9.64
CA MET A 475 5.04 16.86 -8.23
C MET A 475 6.47 16.37 -8.01
N ARG A 476 7.20 16.01 -9.07
CA ARG A 476 8.59 15.55 -8.96
C ARG A 476 9.48 16.63 -8.38
N PRO A 477 10.55 16.25 -7.67
CA PRO A 477 11.59 17.19 -7.27
C PRO A 477 12.10 17.98 -8.49
N PRO A 478 12.47 19.27 -8.33
CA PRO A 478 13.00 20.06 -9.42
C PRO A 478 14.27 19.41 -9.98
N LYS A 479 14.48 19.55 -11.29
CA LYS A 479 15.68 19.12 -11.98
C LYS A 479 16.37 20.36 -12.58
N ASP A 480 17.64 20.54 -12.28
CA ASP A 480 18.40 21.74 -12.66
C ASP A 480 18.50 21.93 -14.17
N SER A 481 18.62 20.84 -14.92
CA SER A 481 18.70 20.90 -16.38
C SER A 481 18.11 19.65 -17.02
N TRP A 482 17.51 19.84 -18.20
CA TRP A 482 16.99 18.76 -19.03
C TRP A 482 17.87 18.63 -20.29
N ARG A 483 18.32 17.41 -20.56
CA ARG A 483 18.96 17.07 -21.83
C ARG A 483 17.88 16.72 -22.85
N VAL A 484 18.17 16.97 -24.12
CA VAL A 484 17.21 16.70 -25.23
C VAL A 484 16.86 15.19 -25.29
N ASP A 485 17.87 14.33 -25.13
CA ASP A 485 17.67 12.88 -25.09
C ASP A 485 16.75 12.44 -23.93
N GLU A 486 16.88 13.03 -22.75
CA GLU A 486 16.01 12.74 -21.61
C GLU A 486 14.55 13.15 -21.86
N ILE A 487 14.32 14.28 -22.50
CA ILE A 487 12.99 14.75 -22.89
C ILE A 487 12.36 13.74 -23.88
N LEU A 488 13.12 13.35 -24.90
CA LEU A 488 12.66 12.41 -25.91
C LEU A 488 12.34 11.03 -25.29
N ILE A 489 13.24 10.49 -24.44
CA ILE A 489 13.03 9.20 -23.79
C ILE A 489 11.84 9.27 -22.82
N THR A 490 11.66 10.39 -22.11
CA THR A 490 10.50 10.60 -21.23
C THR A 490 9.20 10.61 -22.02
N ALA A 491 9.17 11.25 -23.19
CA ALA A 491 8.00 11.21 -24.08
C ALA A 491 7.75 9.81 -24.64
N ILE A 492 8.79 9.10 -25.06
CA ILE A 492 8.71 7.72 -25.54
C ILE A 492 8.22 6.77 -24.43
N SER A 493 8.62 6.99 -23.17
CA SER A 493 8.17 6.16 -22.05
C SER A 493 6.65 6.13 -21.90
N PHE A 494 5.98 7.22 -22.23
CA PHE A 494 4.52 7.25 -22.28
C PHE A 494 3.95 6.39 -23.42
N VAL A 495 4.57 6.43 -24.60
CA VAL A 495 4.12 5.65 -25.77
C VAL A 495 4.26 4.15 -25.55
N ILE A 496 5.32 3.72 -24.86
CA ILE A 496 5.57 2.30 -24.55
C ILE A 496 4.82 1.81 -23.28
N MET A 497 4.09 2.69 -22.61
CA MET A 497 3.32 2.40 -21.40
C MET A 497 2.49 1.10 -21.45
N PRO A 498 1.75 0.78 -22.52
CA PRO A 498 0.99 -0.47 -22.56
C PRO A 498 1.87 -1.70 -22.40
N PHE A 499 3.06 -1.70 -22.99
CA PHE A 499 4.02 -2.79 -22.87
C PHE A 499 4.61 -2.88 -21.46
N THR A 500 5.00 -1.74 -20.88
CA THR A 500 5.52 -1.72 -19.51
C THR A 500 4.47 -2.19 -18.49
N THR A 501 3.21 -1.82 -18.67
CA THR A 501 2.10 -2.27 -17.83
C THR A 501 1.92 -3.79 -17.90
N VAL A 502 1.92 -4.36 -19.12
CA VAL A 502 1.82 -5.83 -19.27
C VAL A 502 2.96 -6.53 -18.58
N ILE A 503 4.18 -6.10 -18.84
CA ILE A 503 5.40 -6.81 -18.39
C ILE A 503 5.67 -6.60 -16.90
N LEU A 504 5.41 -5.40 -16.36
CA LEU A 504 5.78 -5.04 -14.98
C LEU A 504 4.61 -5.00 -13.99
N THR A 505 3.37 -5.21 -14.46
CA THR A 505 2.20 -5.26 -13.57
C THR A 505 1.40 -6.54 -13.78
N ILE A 506 0.99 -6.85 -15.03
CA ILE A 506 0.07 -7.95 -15.31
C ILE A 506 0.76 -9.29 -15.22
N LEU A 507 1.94 -9.46 -15.85
CA LEU A 507 2.70 -10.71 -15.76
C LEU A 507 3.16 -11.01 -14.33
N PRO A 508 3.70 -10.06 -13.54
CA PRO A 508 3.99 -10.29 -12.13
C PRO A 508 2.77 -10.70 -11.30
N ALA A 509 1.60 -10.07 -11.56
CA ALA A 509 0.36 -10.43 -10.88
C ALA A 509 -0.09 -11.86 -11.24
N LEU A 510 -0.04 -12.23 -12.52
CA LEU A 510 -0.35 -13.58 -12.97
C LEU A 510 0.63 -14.60 -12.40
N GLU A 511 1.94 -14.28 -12.35
CA GLU A 511 2.94 -15.14 -11.73
C GLU A 511 2.66 -15.35 -10.23
N ALA A 512 2.45 -14.27 -9.47
CA ALA A 512 2.16 -14.37 -8.04
C ALA A 512 0.91 -15.22 -7.77
N GLN A 513 -0.18 -14.96 -8.49
CA GLN A 513 -1.44 -15.68 -8.37
C GLN A 513 -1.33 -17.15 -8.80
N THR A 514 -0.53 -17.44 -9.83
CA THR A 514 -0.25 -18.82 -10.27
C THR A 514 0.56 -19.58 -9.23
N ARG A 515 1.59 -18.95 -8.63
CA ARG A 515 2.39 -19.56 -7.57
C ARG A 515 1.54 -19.85 -6.33
N LEU A 516 0.67 -18.93 -5.90
CA LEU A 516 -0.29 -19.15 -4.81
C LEU A 516 -1.22 -20.33 -5.13
N MET A 517 -1.75 -20.41 -6.36
CA MET A 517 -2.60 -21.51 -6.81
C MET A 517 -1.91 -22.87 -6.76
N LEU A 518 -0.60 -22.90 -7.04
CA LEU A 518 0.22 -24.13 -7.05
C LEU A 518 0.92 -24.41 -5.70
N GLY A 519 0.76 -23.54 -4.70
CA GLY A 519 1.46 -23.65 -3.42
C GLY A 519 2.98 -23.44 -3.52
N ILE A 520 3.46 -22.69 -4.52
CA ILE A 520 4.89 -22.42 -4.74
C ILE A 520 5.27 -21.12 -4.04
N PRO A 521 6.05 -21.15 -2.95
CA PRO A 521 6.41 -19.95 -2.20
C PRO A 521 7.29 -19.00 -3.01
N ILE A 522 7.28 -17.73 -2.64
CA ILE A 522 8.29 -16.75 -3.06
C ILE A 522 9.30 -16.54 -1.93
N HIS A 523 10.53 -16.22 -2.29
CA HIS A 523 11.54 -15.85 -1.31
C HIS A 523 11.58 -14.32 -1.17
N TYR A 524 11.54 -13.85 0.08
CA TYR A 524 11.73 -12.44 0.36
C TYR A 524 13.14 -12.01 -0.05
N ARG A 525 13.25 -11.06 -0.97
CA ARG A 525 14.51 -10.42 -1.37
C ARG A 525 14.36 -8.92 -1.23
N VAL A 526 15.27 -8.30 -0.50
CA VAL A 526 15.35 -6.84 -0.42
C VAL A 526 15.80 -6.31 -1.78
N ALA A 527 15.07 -5.33 -2.32
CA ALA A 527 15.50 -4.64 -3.53
C ALA A 527 16.72 -3.77 -3.20
N ARG A 528 17.75 -3.83 -4.05
CA ARG A 528 18.91 -2.93 -3.93
C ARG A 528 18.42 -1.50 -4.20
N LYS A 529 18.81 -0.56 -3.35
CA LYS A 529 18.48 0.87 -3.46
C LYS A 529 19.78 1.63 -3.65
N VAL A 530 19.88 2.50 -4.65
CA VAL A 530 21.10 3.25 -5.01
C VAL A 530 20.77 4.72 -5.17
#